data_f72d1e8159ca6cc9c346af929d7e818d
#
_entry.id   f72d1e8159ca6cc9c346af929d7e818d
#
_cell.length_a   1.000
_cell.length_b   1.000
_cell.length_c   1.000
_cell.angle_alpha   90.00
_cell.angle_beta   90.00
_cell.angle_gamma   90.00
#
_symmetry.space_group_name_H-M   'P 1'
#
loop_
_entity.id
_entity.type
_entity.pdbx_description
1 polymer ?
#
loop_
_entity_poly.entity_id
_entity_poly.type
_entity_poly.pdbx_seq_one_letter_code
_entity_poly.pdbx_strand_id
1 'polypeptide(L)'
;MLFRSDYEHLQKAPELPAFPTARPRSLITGERMEKINWGPNWEEILGGEFSKRSQDYNFEGVQKDIYGQFENTFMMYLPRLCEHCLNPACAAACPSGAIYKREEDGIVLIDQDKCRGWRMCVSGCPYKKIYYNWSSGKSEKCIFCYPRIEAGQPTVCSETCVGRIRYLGVVLYDADRIEEAASAPNEQDLYEAQLRLFMNPHDEAVIAQARADGIPDAWLEAARRSPIWKMAMEWKVAFPLHPEYRTLPMVWYVPPLSPIQSAAAAGKIGHDGAMPDVRSLRIPLKYLANLLTAGKEQPVALGLERMLAMRAYMRAKTIDGVIDEAVARRVGLTSLAIEDMYQTMAIANYEDRFVIPTTHRELDEDAYDLRGSCGFTFGNGCSGGETPNLFGTHKSPRAKTPMEVA
;
A
#
# COMPACT_ATOMS: atom_id res chain seq x y z
N MET A 1 -21.71 -0.06 -3.60
CA MET A 1 -22.80 -0.27 -4.57
C MET A 1 -22.47 -1.51 -5.37
N LEU A 2 -23.16 -2.59 -5.13
CA LEU A 2 -23.08 -3.79 -5.96
C LEU A 2 -23.91 -3.51 -7.20
N PHE A 3 -23.25 -3.29 -8.32
CA PHE A 3 -23.91 -3.26 -9.60
C PHE A 3 -24.25 -4.70 -9.96
N ARG A 4 -25.53 -5.05 -9.85
CA ARG A 4 -26.00 -6.32 -10.40
C ARG A 4 -26.03 -6.20 -11.91
N SER A 5 -25.52 -7.22 -12.58
CA SER A 5 -25.54 -7.38 -14.04
C SER A 5 -26.95 -7.58 -14.64
N ASP A 6 -27.99 -7.57 -13.82
CA ASP A 6 -29.35 -7.96 -14.21
C ASP A 6 -30.28 -6.79 -14.54
N TYR A 7 -29.74 -5.63 -14.85
CA TYR A 7 -30.57 -4.49 -15.25
C TYR A 7 -31.45 -4.77 -16.48
N GLU A 8 -31.00 -5.61 -17.39
CA GLU A 8 -31.80 -6.02 -18.56
C GLU A 8 -32.96 -6.94 -18.15
N HIS A 9 -32.78 -7.74 -17.10
CA HIS A 9 -33.84 -8.62 -16.58
C HIS A 9 -34.92 -7.81 -15.87
N LEU A 10 -34.54 -6.80 -15.11
CA LEU A 10 -35.49 -5.89 -14.45
C LEU A 10 -36.31 -5.04 -15.44
N GLN A 11 -35.74 -4.73 -16.62
CA GLN A 11 -36.48 -4.02 -17.67
C GLN A 11 -37.46 -4.91 -18.46
N LYS A 12 -37.26 -6.22 -18.45
CA LYS A 12 -38.08 -7.20 -19.16
C LYS A 12 -39.19 -7.84 -18.31
N ALA A 13 -39.25 -7.54 -17.03
CA ALA A 13 -40.27 -8.05 -16.12
C ALA A 13 -41.45 -7.06 -16.09
N PRO A 14 -42.54 -7.30 -16.87
CA PRO A 14 -43.67 -6.36 -16.97
C PRO A 14 -44.50 -6.24 -15.70
N GLU A 15 -44.25 -7.06 -14.70
CA GLU A 15 -44.99 -7.13 -13.46
C GLU A 15 -44.32 -6.35 -12.30
N LEU A 16 -43.12 -5.87 -12.48
CA LEU A 16 -42.41 -5.09 -11.44
C LEU A 16 -42.56 -3.59 -11.73
N PRO A 17 -42.91 -2.78 -10.71
CA PRO A 17 -42.89 -1.32 -10.90
C PRO A 17 -41.53 -0.91 -11.37
N ALA A 18 -41.48 -0.11 -12.44
CA ALA A 18 -40.24 0.42 -12.99
C ALA A 18 -39.52 1.23 -11.90
N PHE A 19 -38.54 0.62 -11.27
CA PHE A 19 -37.67 1.34 -10.37
C PHE A 19 -36.88 2.38 -11.21
N PRO A 20 -36.90 3.65 -10.78
CA PRO A 20 -36.11 4.66 -11.45
C PRO A 20 -34.62 4.29 -11.29
N THR A 21 -34.05 3.67 -12.29
CA THR A 21 -32.62 3.47 -12.34
C THR A 21 -31.96 4.80 -12.55
N ALA A 22 -31.12 5.23 -11.61
CA ALA A 22 -30.28 6.40 -11.76
C ALA A 22 -29.28 6.12 -12.90
N ARG A 23 -29.60 6.52 -14.11
CA ARG A 23 -28.69 6.46 -15.25
C ARG A 23 -27.64 7.56 -15.07
N PRO A 24 -26.34 7.22 -15.12
CA PRO A 24 -25.29 8.24 -15.07
C PRO A 24 -25.43 9.19 -16.26
N ARG A 25 -25.05 10.43 -16.05
CA ARG A 25 -24.92 11.41 -17.12
C ARG A 25 -23.46 11.46 -17.56
N SER A 26 -23.23 11.53 -18.86
CA SER A 26 -21.90 11.86 -19.38
C SER A 26 -21.52 13.25 -18.87
N LEU A 27 -20.35 13.37 -18.26
CA LEU A 27 -19.80 14.67 -17.87
C LEU A 27 -19.45 15.54 -19.08
N ILE A 28 -19.32 14.91 -20.26
CA ILE A 28 -18.92 15.57 -21.50
C ILE A 28 -20.12 16.07 -22.29
N THR A 29 -21.13 15.21 -22.50
CA THR A 29 -22.31 15.56 -23.30
C THR A 29 -23.49 16.07 -22.49
N GLY A 30 -23.44 15.86 -21.17
CA GLY A 30 -24.56 16.19 -20.28
C GLY A 30 -25.79 15.28 -20.43
N GLU A 31 -25.77 14.36 -21.38
CA GLU A 31 -26.90 13.47 -21.68
C GLU A 31 -26.90 12.24 -20.77
N ARG A 32 -28.07 11.67 -20.54
CA ARG A 32 -28.18 10.40 -19.81
C ARG A 32 -27.74 9.26 -20.72
N MET A 33 -26.90 8.38 -20.18
CA MET A 33 -26.42 7.21 -20.90
C MET A 33 -27.58 6.21 -21.06
N GLU A 34 -27.85 5.79 -22.29
CA GLU A 34 -28.90 4.82 -22.57
C GLU A 34 -28.53 3.41 -22.11
N LYS A 35 -27.26 3.07 -22.27
CA LYS A 35 -26.72 1.75 -21.92
C LYS A 35 -25.36 1.87 -21.25
N ILE A 36 -25.16 1.12 -20.17
CA ILE A 36 -23.85 1.01 -19.51
C ILE A 36 -23.27 -0.33 -19.93
N ASN A 37 -22.25 -0.32 -20.81
CA ASN A 37 -21.50 -1.50 -21.16
C ASN A 37 -20.17 -1.52 -20.39
N TRP A 38 -19.79 -2.67 -19.90
CA TRP A 38 -18.49 -2.90 -19.27
C TRP A 38 -17.51 -3.37 -20.36
N GLY A 39 -16.42 -2.66 -20.55
CA GLY A 39 -15.40 -3.05 -21.51
C GLY A 39 -14.64 -1.86 -22.10
N PRO A 40 -13.79 -2.12 -23.11
CA PRO A 40 -12.88 -1.12 -23.67
C PRO A 40 -13.55 0.00 -24.50
N ASN A 41 -14.87 -0.04 -24.72
CA ASN A 41 -15.61 0.99 -25.47
C ASN A 41 -15.87 2.25 -24.64
N TRP A 42 -14.86 2.73 -23.97
CA TRP A 42 -14.92 3.92 -23.13
C TRP A 42 -15.28 5.18 -23.93
N GLU A 43 -14.96 5.19 -25.22
CA GLU A 43 -15.24 6.31 -26.08
C GLU A 43 -16.73 6.50 -26.37
N GLU A 44 -17.48 5.41 -26.56
CA GLU A 44 -18.92 5.49 -26.78
C GLU A 44 -19.70 5.69 -25.50
N ILE A 45 -19.20 5.17 -24.37
CA ILE A 45 -20.00 5.00 -23.15
C ILE A 45 -19.72 6.08 -22.13
N LEU A 46 -18.46 6.37 -21.86
CA LEU A 46 -18.04 7.35 -20.85
C LEU A 46 -17.71 8.70 -21.47
N GLY A 47 -17.17 8.71 -22.67
CA GLY A 47 -16.70 9.88 -23.37
C GLY A 47 -17.69 10.47 -24.37
N GLY A 48 -18.72 9.71 -24.79
CA GLY A 48 -19.58 10.11 -25.90
C GLY A 48 -18.85 10.14 -27.25
N GLU A 49 -19.45 10.76 -28.25
CA GLU A 49 -18.85 10.89 -29.57
C GLU A 49 -17.61 11.79 -29.56
N PHE A 50 -16.57 11.38 -30.23
CA PHE A 50 -15.30 12.10 -30.32
C PHE A 50 -15.49 13.55 -30.79
N SER A 51 -16.36 13.77 -31.80
CA SER A 51 -16.68 15.09 -32.32
C SER A 51 -17.26 16.04 -31.26
N LYS A 52 -18.09 15.52 -30.37
CA LYS A 52 -18.64 16.30 -29.24
C LYS A 52 -17.62 16.54 -28.16
N ARG A 53 -16.77 15.55 -27.87
CA ARG A 53 -15.67 15.70 -26.88
C ARG A 53 -14.64 16.72 -27.32
N SER A 54 -14.27 16.72 -28.60
CA SER A 54 -13.29 17.66 -29.13
C SER A 54 -13.73 19.13 -29.03
N GLN A 55 -15.03 19.35 -28.87
CA GLN A 55 -15.63 20.69 -28.72
C GLN A 55 -16.01 21.04 -27.28
N ASP A 56 -15.84 20.11 -26.33
CA ASP A 56 -16.14 20.37 -24.94
C ASP A 56 -15.09 21.29 -24.33
N TYR A 57 -15.55 22.41 -23.79
CA TYR A 57 -14.69 23.42 -23.15
C TYR A 57 -13.80 22.86 -22.04
N ASN A 58 -14.28 21.85 -21.29
CA ASN A 58 -13.49 21.24 -20.23
C ASN A 58 -12.30 20.40 -20.75
N PHE A 59 -12.34 20.05 -22.04
CA PHE A 59 -11.29 19.29 -22.72
C PHE A 59 -10.51 20.12 -23.74
N GLU A 60 -10.82 21.41 -23.88
CA GLU A 60 -10.09 22.28 -24.77
C GLU A 60 -8.62 22.40 -24.32
N GLY A 61 -7.72 21.99 -25.18
CA GLY A 61 -6.29 21.89 -24.88
C GLY A 61 -5.86 20.59 -24.21
N VAL A 62 -6.70 20.01 -23.33
CA VAL A 62 -6.38 18.76 -22.61
C VAL A 62 -6.27 17.57 -23.56
N GLN A 63 -7.14 17.47 -24.55
CA GLN A 63 -7.06 16.40 -25.55
C GLN A 63 -5.79 16.49 -26.40
N LYS A 64 -5.46 17.70 -26.85
CA LYS A 64 -4.24 17.93 -27.61
C LYS A 64 -3.01 17.59 -26.77
N ASP A 65 -3.04 17.88 -25.48
CA ASP A 65 -1.96 17.59 -24.55
C ASP A 65 -1.93 16.11 -24.14
N ILE A 66 -3.07 15.45 -23.98
CA ILE A 66 -3.16 14.04 -23.61
C ILE A 66 -2.85 13.14 -24.83
N TYR A 67 -3.52 13.34 -25.96
CA TYR A 67 -3.33 12.45 -27.13
C TYR A 67 -2.06 12.74 -27.90
N GLY A 68 -1.60 13.97 -27.96
CA GLY A 68 -0.30 14.30 -28.56
C GLY A 68 0.89 13.93 -27.69
N GLN A 69 0.64 13.53 -26.44
CA GLN A 69 1.67 13.23 -25.45
C GLN A 69 1.44 11.90 -24.74
N PHE A 70 0.69 10.97 -25.32
CA PHE A 70 0.40 9.68 -24.70
C PHE A 70 1.67 8.94 -24.26
N GLU A 71 2.74 9.08 -24.99
CA GLU A 71 4.08 8.55 -24.62
C GLU A 71 4.71 9.26 -23.43
N ASN A 72 4.20 10.43 -23.07
CA ASN A 72 4.72 11.27 -21.99
C ASN A 72 3.75 11.39 -20.80
N THR A 73 2.70 10.58 -20.76
CA THR A 73 1.73 10.62 -19.67
C THR A 73 2.35 10.01 -18.42
N PHE A 74 2.31 10.77 -17.33
CA PHE A 74 2.69 10.26 -16.02
C PHE A 74 1.65 9.24 -15.53
N MET A 75 2.07 8.00 -15.34
CA MET A 75 1.24 6.94 -14.76
C MET A 75 1.84 6.46 -13.45
N MET A 76 0.97 6.27 -12.47
CA MET A 76 1.35 5.78 -11.15
C MET A 76 0.40 4.67 -10.71
N TYR A 77 0.96 3.54 -10.31
CA TYR A 77 0.23 2.49 -9.61
C TYR A 77 0.30 2.76 -8.10
N LEU A 78 -0.85 2.98 -7.49
CA LEU A 78 -0.94 3.17 -6.05
C LEU A 78 -1.84 2.06 -5.46
N PRO A 79 -1.28 0.91 -5.07
CA PRO A 79 -2.06 -0.22 -4.54
C PRO A 79 -2.49 0.04 -3.10
N ARG A 80 -3.47 0.92 -2.94
CA ARG A 80 -3.95 1.39 -1.64
C ARG A 80 -4.68 0.30 -0.87
N LEU A 81 -4.19 0.01 0.32
CA LEU A 81 -4.87 -0.87 1.29
C LEU A 81 -5.22 -0.10 2.57
N CYS A 82 -5.59 -0.84 3.63
CA CYS A 82 -5.60 -0.26 4.97
C CYS A 82 -4.16 0.05 5.40
N GLU A 83 -3.94 1.24 5.88
CA GLU A 83 -2.60 1.73 6.25
C GLU A 83 -2.13 1.22 7.61
N HIS A 84 -2.96 0.51 8.38
CA HIS A 84 -2.67 0.01 9.74
C HIS A 84 -1.92 1.04 10.59
N CYS A 85 -2.49 2.24 10.66
CA CYS A 85 -1.89 3.44 11.23
C CYS A 85 -1.38 3.27 12.67
N LEU A 86 -0.31 3.98 13.05
CA LEU A 86 0.14 4.07 14.43
C LEU A 86 -0.86 4.84 15.30
N ASN A 87 -1.47 5.90 14.73
CA ASN A 87 -2.55 6.66 15.33
C ASN A 87 -3.86 6.46 14.55
N PRO A 88 -4.60 5.36 14.77
CA PRO A 88 -5.73 4.97 13.93
C PRO A 88 -6.98 5.79 14.23
N ALA A 89 -7.31 6.77 13.39
CA ALA A 89 -8.53 7.57 13.49
C ALA A 89 -9.82 6.72 13.48
N CYS A 90 -9.79 5.55 12.87
CA CYS A 90 -10.90 4.62 12.89
C CYS A 90 -11.15 4.01 14.28
N ALA A 91 -10.11 3.77 15.06
CA ALA A 91 -10.24 3.32 16.45
C ALA A 91 -10.80 4.44 17.32
N ALA A 92 -10.27 5.66 17.18
CA ALA A 92 -10.76 6.82 17.88
C ALA A 92 -12.25 7.13 17.59
N ALA A 93 -12.69 6.85 16.36
CA ALA A 93 -14.07 7.07 15.94
C ALA A 93 -15.03 5.94 16.36
N CYS A 94 -14.56 4.87 17.01
CA CYS A 94 -15.40 3.72 17.38
C CYS A 94 -15.93 3.83 18.80
N PRO A 95 -17.23 4.15 19.02
CA PRO A 95 -17.75 4.34 20.38
C PRO A 95 -17.83 3.06 21.20
N SER A 96 -17.88 1.89 20.55
CA SER A 96 -17.91 0.59 21.24
C SER A 96 -16.53 0.04 21.58
N GLY A 97 -15.44 0.72 21.17
CA GLY A 97 -14.08 0.20 21.33
C GLY A 97 -13.80 -1.10 20.57
N ALA A 98 -14.64 -1.42 19.56
CA ALA A 98 -14.47 -2.63 18.78
C ALA A 98 -13.21 -2.60 17.89
N ILE A 99 -12.72 -1.42 17.54
CA ILE A 99 -11.50 -1.29 16.74
C ILE A 99 -10.33 -1.08 17.69
N TYR A 100 -9.33 -1.93 17.56
CA TYR A 100 -8.16 -1.91 18.41
C TYR A 100 -6.89 -2.17 17.61
N LYS A 101 -5.76 -1.81 18.17
CA LYS A 101 -4.45 -2.10 17.65
C LYS A 101 -3.84 -3.23 18.47
N ARG A 102 -3.36 -4.26 17.83
CA ARG A 102 -2.66 -5.36 18.49
C ARG A 102 -1.33 -4.85 19.06
N GLU A 103 -1.02 -5.25 20.25
CA GLU A 103 0.21 -4.82 20.93
C GLU A 103 1.45 -5.51 20.34
N GLU A 104 1.31 -6.78 19.94
CA GLU A 104 2.42 -7.60 19.45
C GLU A 104 2.97 -7.19 18.08
N ASP A 105 2.14 -6.71 17.15
CA ASP A 105 2.54 -6.42 15.76
C ASP A 105 2.00 -5.09 15.22
N GLY A 106 1.21 -4.40 16.01
CA GLY A 106 0.62 -3.12 15.62
C GLY A 106 -0.47 -3.22 14.54
N ILE A 107 -0.96 -4.40 14.22
CA ILE A 107 -2.05 -4.58 13.25
C ILE A 107 -3.35 -4.05 13.85
N VAL A 108 -4.07 -3.22 13.10
CA VAL A 108 -5.36 -2.67 13.53
C VAL A 108 -6.47 -3.62 13.10
N LEU A 109 -7.25 -4.11 14.05
CA LEU A 109 -8.33 -5.08 13.84
C LEU A 109 -9.68 -4.55 14.31
N ILE A 110 -10.74 -5.27 13.95
CA ILE A 110 -12.10 -5.04 14.43
C ILE A 110 -12.59 -6.31 15.14
N ASP A 111 -12.84 -6.18 16.42
CA ASP A 111 -13.52 -7.21 17.23
C ASP A 111 -14.99 -7.28 16.77
N GLN A 112 -15.35 -8.37 16.10
CA GLN A 112 -16.68 -8.52 15.53
C GLN A 112 -17.76 -8.71 16.61
N ASP A 113 -17.42 -9.20 17.78
CA ASP A 113 -18.36 -9.38 18.88
C ASP A 113 -18.73 -8.04 19.54
N LYS A 114 -17.77 -7.11 19.62
CA LYS A 114 -17.97 -5.75 20.12
C LYS A 114 -18.54 -4.79 19.08
N CYS A 115 -18.40 -5.09 17.79
CA CYS A 115 -18.91 -4.22 16.74
C CYS A 115 -20.42 -4.12 16.77
N ARG A 116 -20.95 -2.88 16.84
CA ARG A 116 -22.40 -2.59 16.88
C ARG A 116 -22.94 -2.02 15.55
N GLY A 117 -22.11 -1.96 14.52
CA GLY A 117 -22.54 -1.54 13.19
C GLY A 117 -22.85 -0.05 13.03
N TRP A 118 -22.39 0.81 13.91
CA TRP A 118 -22.68 2.26 13.85
C TRP A 118 -22.00 2.99 12.70
N ARG A 119 -21.08 2.37 12.03
CA ARG A 119 -20.39 2.88 10.82
C ARG A 119 -19.56 4.17 11.01
N MET A 120 -19.38 4.68 12.22
CA MET A 120 -18.57 5.87 12.46
C MET A 120 -17.12 5.68 12.02
N CYS A 121 -16.57 4.47 12.13
CA CYS A 121 -15.26 4.10 11.64
C CYS A 121 -15.12 4.22 10.11
N VAL A 122 -16.20 3.98 9.35
CA VAL A 122 -16.21 4.16 7.88
C VAL A 122 -16.02 5.62 7.52
N SER A 123 -16.67 6.52 8.26
CA SER A 123 -16.50 7.97 8.11
C SER A 123 -15.17 8.45 8.67
N GLY A 124 -14.75 7.92 9.82
CA GLY A 124 -13.54 8.32 10.52
C GLY A 124 -12.24 7.94 9.81
N CYS A 125 -12.25 6.90 8.95
CA CYS A 125 -11.04 6.54 8.19
C CYS A 125 -10.79 7.52 7.04
N PRO A 126 -9.70 8.31 7.04
CA PRO A 126 -9.42 9.25 5.97
C PRO A 126 -9.08 8.53 4.66
N TYR A 127 -8.50 7.35 4.72
CA TYR A 127 -8.15 6.52 3.56
C TYR A 127 -9.34 5.74 2.99
N LYS A 128 -10.51 5.74 3.68
CA LYS A 128 -11.73 5.02 3.28
C LYS A 128 -11.50 3.51 3.06
N LYS A 129 -10.78 2.88 4.00
CA LYS A 129 -10.43 1.45 3.95
C LYS A 129 -11.19 0.59 4.96
N ILE A 130 -12.30 1.08 5.47
CA ILE A 130 -13.28 0.33 6.26
C ILE A 130 -14.56 0.25 5.46
N TYR A 131 -15.12 -0.92 5.41
CA TYR A 131 -16.33 -1.24 4.66
C TYR A 131 -17.41 -1.74 5.61
N TYR A 132 -18.64 -1.49 5.27
CA TYR A 132 -19.77 -2.01 6.02
C TYR A 132 -20.35 -3.20 5.29
N ASN A 133 -20.44 -4.34 5.98
CA ASN A 133 -21.07 -5.54 5.47
C ASN A 133 -22.56 -5.53 5.86
N TRP A 134 -23.42 -5.33 4.86
CA TRP A 134 -24.85 -5.26 5.05
C TRP A 134 -25.48 -6.61 5.45
N SER A 135 -24.83 -7.71 5.12
CA SER A 135 -25.33 -9.04 5.45
C SER A 135 -25.10 -9.38 6.92
N SER A 136 -23.96 -9.01 7.49
CA SER A 136 -23.63 -9.22 8.90
C SER A 136 -24.03 -8.06 9.80
N GLY A 137 -24.33 -6.88 9.24
CA GLY A 137 -24.60 -5.66 9.99
C GLY A 137 -23.38 -5.09 10.70
N LYS A 138 -22.16 -5.43 10.27
CA LYS A 138 -20.90 -5.08 10.94
C LYS A 138 -19.91 -4.44 9.99
N SER A 139 -18.93 -3.73 10.56
CA SER A 139 -17.84 -3.14 9.78
C SER A 139 -16.70 -4.14 9.62
N GLU A 140 -16.08 -4.12 8.45
CA GLU A 140 -14.98 -5.00 8.07
C GLU A 140 -13.84 -4.20 7.44
N LYS A 141 -12.61 -4.69 7.55
CA LYS A 141 -11.42 -4.10 6.95
C LYS A 141 -10.34 -5.12 6.71
N CYS A 142 -9.29 -4.74 6.01
CA CYS A 142 -8.09 -5.55 5.87
C CYS A 142 -7.56 -5.98 7.25
N ILE A 143 -7.34 -7.28 7.44
CA ILE A 143 -6.78 -7.86 8.67
C ILE A 143 -5.26 -8.06 8.59
N PHE A 144 -4.63 -7.59 7.52
CA PHE A 144 -3.20 -7.78 7.21
C PHE A 144 -2.78 -9.27 7.12
N CYS A 145 -3.73 -10.15 6.84
CA CYS A 145 -3.54 -11.61 6.84
C CYS A 145 -2.80 -12.11 8.11
N TYR A 146 -3.14 -11.57 9.28
CA TYR A 146 -2.38 -11.84 10.51
C TYR A 146 -2.19 -13.34 10.80
N PRO A 147 -3.12 -14.26 10.49
CA PRO A 147 -2.86 -15.68 10.69
C PRO A 147 -1.68 -16.23 9.86
N ARG A 148 -1.46 -15.63 8.66
CA ARG A 148 -0.28 -15.96 7.85
C ARG A 148 0.99 -15.29 8.38
N ILE A 149 0.88 -14.04 8.81
CA ILE A 149 2.00 -13.31 9.41
C ILE A 149 2.52 -14.04 10.64
N GLU A 150 1.64 -14.53 11.50
CA GLU A 150 1.98 -15.33 12.66
C GLU A 150 2.73 -16.63 12.29
N ALA A 151 2.40 -17.22 11.16
CA ALA A 151 3.10 -18.37 10.60
C ALA A 151 4.37 -18.02 9.80
N GLY A 152 4.81 -16.76 9.81
CA GLY A 152 5.96 -16.29 9.03
C GLY A 152 5.72 -16.22 7.52
N GLN A 153 4.46 -16.24 7.10
CA GLN A 153 4.08 -16.17 5.68
C GLN A 153 3.65 -14.76 5.28
N PRO A 154 3.93 -14.34 4.05
CA PRO A 154 3.51 -13.03 3.57
C PRO A 154 2.00 -12.93 3.40
N THR A 155 1.49 -11.70 3.37
CA THR A 155 0.10 -11.45 3.04
C THR A 155 -0.21 -11.94 1.62
N VAL A 156 -1.41 -12.46 1.38
CA VAL A 156 -1.81 -12.98 0.05
C VAL A 156 -1.60 -11.93 -1.04
N CYS A 157 -1.98 -10.69 -0.77
CA CYS A 157 -1.84 -9.59 -1.74
C CYS A 157 -0.38 -9.22 -2.06
N SER A 158 0.58 -9.49 -1.18
CA SER A 158 1.99 -9.26 -1.45
C SER A 158 2.65 -10.44 -2.16
N GLU A 159 2.26 -11.65 -1.80
CA GLU A 159 2.75 -12.88 -2.43
C GLU A 159 2.30 -13.00 -3.90
N THR A 160 1.02 -12.70 -4.17
CA THR A 160 0.44 -12.75 -5.52
C THR A 160 0.73 -11.49 -6.37
N CYS A 161 1.54 -10.56 -5.88
CA CYS A 161 1.83 -9.33 -6.58
C CYS A 161 2.75 -9.57 -7.78
N VAL A 162 2.19 -9.63 -8.99
CA VAL A 162 2.93 -9.85 -10.25
C VAL A 162 3.98 -8.76 -10.48
N GLY A 163 3.68 -7.51 -10.14
CA GLY A 163 4.61 -6.39 -10.28
C GLY A 163 5.75 -6.37 -9.26
N ARG A 164 5.76 -7.29 -8.30
CA ARG A 164 6.76 -7.34 -7.21
C ARG A 164 6.92 -6.02 -6.45
N ILE A 165 5.83 -5.24 -6.34
CA ILE A 165 5.84 -3.91 -5.72
C ILE A 165 5.45 -3.92 -4.24
N ARG A 166 5.23 -5.08 -3.64
CA ARG A 166 4.84 -5.25 -2.24
C ARG A 166 5.93 -5.94 -1.46
N TYR A 167 6.29 -5.35 -0.35
CA TYR A 167 7.32 -5.78 0.59
C TYR A 167 6.73 -5.86 1.98
N LEU A 168 7.27 -6.72 2.82
CA LEU A 168 6.91 -6.84 4.22
C LEU A 168 8.16 -6.87 5.08
N GLY A 169 8.13 -6.16 6.18
CA GLY A 169 9.23 -6.14 7.14
C GLY A 169 8.79 -5.55 8.47
N VAL A 170 9.59 -5.79 9.48
CA VAL A 170 9.39 -5.26 10.83
C VAL A 170 10.09 -3.91 10.95
N VAL A 171 9.45 -2.98 11.65
CA VAL A 171 10.04 -1.69 12.02
C VAL A 171 9.80 -1.45 13.50
N LEU A 172 10.87 -1.21 14.25
CA LEU A 172 10.80 -0.84 15.66
C LEU A 172 10.44 0.63 15.77
N TYR A 173 9.53 0.98 16.69
CA TYR A 173 9.14 2.36 16.92
C TYR A 173 8.91 2.63 18.40
N ASP A 174 9.07 3.89 18.78
CA ASP A 174 8.79 4.40 20.13
C ASP A 174 7.31 4.78 20.24
N ALA A 175 6.55 4.00 21.00
CA ALA A 175 5.12 4.19 21.15
C ALA A 175 4.78 5.47 21.95
N ASP A 176 5.62 5.88 22.88
CA ASP A 176 5.38 7.05 23.73
C ASP A 176 5.47 8.37 22.94
N ARG A 177 6.17 8.36 21.80
CA ARG A 177 6.33 9.52 20.92
C ARG A 177 5.27 9.67 19.84
N ILE A 178 4.31 8.74 19.77
CA ILE A 178 3.24 8.77 18.76
C ILE A 178 2.42 10.06 18.85
N GLU A 179 2.05 10.47 20.09
CA GLU A 179 1.28 11.68 20.31
C GLU A 179 2.07 12.93 19.89
N GLU A 180 3.34 13.02 20.28
CA GLU A 180 4.24 14.11 19.87
C GLU A 180 4.29 14.25 18.34
N ALA A 181 4.54 13.15 17.64
CA ALA A 181 4.62 13.15 16.18
C ALA A 181 3.30 13.53 15.51
N ALA A 182 2.18 12.99 16.00
CA ALA A 182 0.86 13.31 15.47
C ALA A 182 0.43 14.75 15.73
N SER A 183 0.97 15.39 16.78
CA SER A 183 0.65 16.76 17.21
C SER A 183 1.59 17.81 16.63
N ALA A 184 2.51 17.44 15.73
CA ALA A 184 3.45 18.39 15.12
C ALA A 184 2.70 19.62 14.56
N PRO A 185 3.10 20.85 14.91
CA PRO A 185 2.33 22.06 14.59
C PRO A 185 2.21 22.32 13.09
N ASN A 186 3.28 22.07 12.36
CA ASN A 186 3.34 22.30 10.91
C ASN A 186 3.14 20.97 10.16
N GLU A 187 2.21 20.98 9.20
CA GLU A 187 1.90 19.78 8.40
C GLU A 187 3.10 19.28 7.59
N GLN A 188 3.96 20.18 7.14
CA GLN A 188 5.15 19.82 6.37
C GLN A 188 6.20 19.07 7.20
N ASP A 189 6.14 19.16 8.52
CA ASP A 189 7.07 18.46 9.40
C ASP A 189 6.59 17.06 9.81
N LEU A 190 5.33 16.70 9.50
CA LEU A 190 4.73 15.41 9.86
C LEU A 190 5.46 14.22 9.28
N TYR A 191 5.95 14.32 8.03
CA TYR A 191 6.75 13.26 7.44
C TYR A 191 8.03 12.99 8.26
N GLU A 192 8.76 14.03 8.60
CA GLU A 192 9.99 13.88 9.40
C GLU A 192 9.70 13.51 10.85
N ALA A 193 8.59 14.01 11.42
CA ALA A 193 8.14 13.61 12.74
C ALA A 193 7.83 12.10 12.80
N GLN A 194 7.18 11.56 11.78
CA GLN A 194 6.96 10.12 11.67
C GLN A 194 8.26 9.33 11.57
N LEU A 195 9.24 9.78 10.77
CA LEU A 195 10.53 9.11 10.67
C LEU A 195 11.27 9.04 12.01
N ARG A 196 11.16 10.08 12.84
CA ARG A 196 11.80 10.14 14.16
C ARG A 196 11.22 9.18 15.20
N LEU A 197 10.05 8.59 14.93
CA LEU A 197 9.48 7.55 15.80
C LEU A 197 10.23 6.23 15.68
N PHE A 198 10.82 5.98 14.53
CA PHE A 198 11.41 4.69 14.24
C PHE A 198 12.80 4.57 14.84
N MET A 199 13.02 3.46 15.52
CA MET A 199 14.25 3.15 16.22
C MET A 199 15.20 2.38 15.31
N ASN A 200 16.49 2.71 15.39
CA ASN A 200 17.50 2.05 14.56
C ASN A 200 17.77 0.61 15.05
N PRO A 201 17.42 -0.43 14.26
CA PRO A 201 17.62 -1.81 14.66
C PRO A 201 19.10 -2.25 14.69
N HIS A 202 20.02 -1.40 14.21
CA HIS A 202 21.45 -1.65 14.24
C HIS A 202 22.15 -1.00 15.45
N ASP A 203 21.42 -0.24 16.27
CA ASP A 203 21.91 0.35 17.50
C ASP A 203 21.76 -0.67 18.66
N GLU A 204 22.89 -1.06 19.26
CA GLU A 204 22.89 -2.05 20.34
C GLU A 204 22.17 -1.56 21.61
N ALA A 205 22.10 -0.25 21.85
CA ALA A 205 21.32 0.30 22.96
C ALA A 205 19.80 0.11 22.72
N VAL A 206 19.33 0.33 21.50
CA VAL A 206 17.94 0.07 21.09
C VAL A 206 17.60 -1.40 21.22
N ILE A 207 18.49 -2.29 20.75
CA ILE A 207 18.29 -3.73 20.86
C ILE A 207 18.25 -4.21 22.30
N ALA A 208 19.15 -3.69 23.15
CA ALA A 208 19.17 -4.04 24.57
C ALA A 208 17.86 -3.62 25.28
N GLN A 209 17.39 -2.41 24.99
CA GLN A 209 16.11 -1.92 25.53
C GLN A 209 14.93 -2.77 25.01
N ALA A 210 14.87 -3.03 23.71
CA ALA A 210 13.81 -3.83 23.11
C ALA A 210 13.74 -5.25 23.71
N ARG A 211 14.89 -5.86 24.01
CA ARG A 211 14.92 -7.14 24.75
C ARG A 211 14.40 -7.02 26.18
N ALA A 212 14.76 -5.92 26.88
CA ALA A 212 14.25 -5.65 28.20
C ALA A 212 12.73 -5.46 28.22
N ASP A 213 12.19 -4.88 27.15
CA ASP A 213 10.75 -4.69 26.94
C ASP A 213 10.04 -5.99 26.46
N GLY A 214 10.79 -7.11 26.33
CA GLY A 214 10.22 -8.41 26.02
C GLY A 214 10.04 -8.71 24.53
N ILE A 215 10.63 -7.91 23.63
CA ILE A 215 10.58 -8.20 22.18
C ILE A 215 11.47 -9.41 21.87
N PRO A 216 10.94 -10.47 21.23
CA PRO A 216 11.68 -11.68 20.90
C PRO A 216 12.84 -11.41 19.92
N ASP A 217 13.95 -12.16 20.06
CA ASP A 217 15.12 -12.00 19.19
C ASP A 217 14.81 -12.22 17.71
N ALA A 218 13.85 -13.08 17.36
CA ALA A 218 13.41 -13.29 15.98
C ALA A 218 12.85 -12.00 15.36
N TRP A 219 12.16 -11.17 16.14
CA TRP A 219 11.65 -9.88 15.69
C TRP A 219 12.77 -8.84 15.52
N LEU A 220 13.74 -8.85 16.43
CA LEU A 220 14.89 -7.96 16.34
C LEU A 220 15.76 -8.27 15.12
N GLU A 221 15.96 -9.55 14.85
CA GLU A 221 16.67 -9.98 13.64
C GLU A 221 15.88 -9.62 12.36
N ALA A 222 14.57 -9.82 12.36
CA ALA A 222 13.70 -9.40 11.27
C ALA A 222 13.72 -7.87 11.05
N ALA A 223 13.80 -7.08 12.13
CA ALA A 223 13.92 -5.62 12.03
C ALA A 223 15.25 -5.20 11.38
N ARG A 224 16.36 -5.85 11.72
CA ARG A 224 17.68 -5.60 11.12
C ARG A 224 17.68 -5.89 9.61
N ARG A 225 16.96 -6.91 9.16
CA ARG A 225 16.88 -7.31 7.75
C ARG A 225 15.73 -6.67 6.99
N SER A 226 14.92 -5.86 7.66
CA SER A 226 13.68 -5.32 7.13
C SER A 226 13.87 -4.51 5.85
N PRO A 227 13.25 -4.89 4.71
CA PRO A 227 13.29 -4.10 3.50
C PRO A 227 12.59 -2.75 3.68
N ILE A 228 11.59 -2.68 4.56
CA ILE A 228 10.87 -1.44 4.85
C ILE A 228 11.79 -0.45 5.56
N TRP A 229 12.58 -0.92 6.53
CA TRP A 229 13.59 -0.09 7.18
C TRP A 229 14.58 0.49 6.18
N LYS A 230 15.17 -0.36 5.35
CA LYS A 230 16.12 0.06 4.31
C LYS A 230 15.51 1.11 3.38
N MET A 231 14.32 0.86 2.84
CA MET A 231 13.69 1.76 1.87
C MET A 231 13.23 3.09 2.48
N ALA A 232 12.69 3.07 3.69
CA ALA A 232 12.12 4.26 4.32
C ALA A 232 13.17 5.09 5.09
N MET A 233 14.09 4.43 5.82
CA MET A 233 15.02 5.10 6.73
C MET A 233 16.41 5.29 6.13
N GLU A 234 17.00 4.26 5.54
CA GLU A 234 18.36 4.32 5.03
C GLU A 234 18.41 4.98 3.65
N TRP A 235 17.64 4.45 2.71
CA TRP A 235 17.63 4.97 1.34
C TRP A 235 16.66 6.12 1.11
N LYS A 236 15.68 6.29 1.98
CA LYS A 236 14.64 7.34 1.90
C LYS A 236 13.97 7.41 0.52
N VAL A 237 13.62 6.25 -0.03
CA VAL A 237 12.94 6.10 -1.32
C VAL A 237 11.48 5.69 -1.15
N ALA A 238 11.06 5.32 0.06
CA ALA A 238 9.68 5.01 0.38
C ALA A 238 9.09 6.05 1.32
N PHE A 239 7.81 6.38 1.13
CA PHE A 239 7.10 7.46 1.81
C PHE A 239 5.73 6.99 2.31
N PRO A 240 5.23 7.55 3.42
CA PRO A 240 3.87 7.35 3.87
C PRO A 240 2.87 8.04 2.93
N LEU A 241 1.62 7.62 2.97
CA LEU A 241 0.54 8.26 2.22
C LEU A 241 -0.18 9.29 3.09
N HIS A 242 -0.30 10.53 2.60
CA HIS A 242 -1.04 11.61 3.26
C HIS A 242 -0.65 11.82 4.73
N PRO A 243 0.61 12.19 5.02
CA PRO A 243 1.04 12.44 6.40
C PRO A 243 0.23 13.55 7.09
N GLU A 244 -0.35 14.49 6.33
CA GLU A 244 -1.23 15.56 6.84
C GLU A 244 -2.48 15.02 7.56
N TYR A 245 -2.87 13.77 7.36
CA TYR A 245 -3.97 13.16 8.11
C TYR A 245 -3.60 12.80 9.56
N ARG A 246 -2.34 12.94 9.94
CA ARG A 246 -1.85 12.72 11.33
C ARG A 246 -2.12 11.33 11.88
N THR A 247 -2.40 10.37 11.01
CA THR A 247 -2.69 8.99 11.38
C THR A 247 -1.45 8.10 11.43
N LEU A 248 -0.31 8.61 10.98
CA LEU A 248 0.98 7.92 10.95
C LEU A 248 0.86 6.53 10.29
N PRO A 249 0.63 6.49 8.97
CA PRO A 249 0.42 5.24 8.25
C PRO A 249 1.68 4.35 8.26
N MET A 250 1.47 3.03 8.33
CA MET A 250 2.55 2.03 8.33
C MET A 250 2.74 1.33 6.98
N VAL A 251 1.99 1.73 5.96
CA VAL A 251 2.21 1.32 4.58
C VAL A 251 3.01 2.41 3.86
N TRP A 252 4.09 1.99 3.21
CA TRP A 252 5.04 2.89 2.57
C TRP A 252 4.99 2.72 1.05
N TYR A 253 5.10 3.83 0.34
CA TYR A 253 4.97 3.88 -1.12
C TYR A 253 6.23 4.43 -1.76
N VAL A 254 6.72 3.73 -2.77
CA VAL A 254 7.84 4.20 -3.59
C VAL A 254 7.28 5.03 -4.76
N PRO A 255 7.72 6.27 -4.95
CA PRO A 255 7.25 7.10 -6.05
C PRO A 255 7.71 6.48 -7.39
N PRO A 256 6.87 6.58 -8.43
CA PRO A 256 7.19 5.99 -9.72
C PRO A 256 8.29 6.78 -10.42
N LEU A 257 9.22 6.07 -11.03
CA LEU A 257 10.09 6.65 -12.03
C LEU A 257 9.33 6.70 -13.36
N SER A 258 8.87 7.88 -13.71
CA SER A 258 8.24 8.12 -15.00
C SER A 258 9.26 7.95 -16.14
N PRO A 259 8.80 7.77 -17.41
CA PRO A 259 9.63 7.25 -18.49
C PRO A 259 10.91 8.06 -18.71
N ILE A 260 11.99 7.56 -18.17
CA ILE A 260 13.35 8.06 -18.42
C ILE A 260 13.65 7.99 -19.93
N GLN A 261 13.05 7.03 -20.63
CA GLN A 261 13.20 6.84 -22.05
C GLN A 261 12.80 8.08 -22.87
N SER A 262 11.69 8.73 -22.52
CA SER A 262 11.26 9.94 -23.22
C SER A 262 12.15 11.16 -22.91
N ALA A 263 12.71 11.24 -21.71
CA ALA A 263 13.68 12.28 -21.36
C ALA A 263 15.01 12.07 -22.09
N ALA A 264 15.45 10.82 -22.25
CA ALA A 264 16.61 10.45 -23.03
C ALA A 264 16.42 10.78 -24.52
N ALA A 265 15.26 10.41 -25.09
CA ALA A 265 14.92 10.73 -26.47
C ALA A 265 14.77 12.24 -26.73
N ALA A 266 14.37 13.01 -25.69
CA ALA A 266 14.27 14.48 -25.79
C ALA A 266 15.62 15.20 -25.62
N GLY A 267 16.76 14.50 -25.53
CA GLY A 267 18.09 15.09 -25.34
C GLY A 267 18.29 15.78 -23.97
N LYS A 268 17.43 15.49 -23.02
CA LYS A 268 17.47 16.07 -21.66
C LYS A 268 18.41 15.32 -20.70
N ILE A 269 18.97 14.22 -21.16
CA ILE A 269 20.04 13.51 -20.48
C ILE A 269 21.34 14.07 -21.04
N GLY A 270 22.18 14.62 -20.19
CA GLY A 270 23.46 15.16 -20.60
C GLY A 270 24.30 14.13 -21.35
N HIS A 271 25.01 14.58 -22.39
CA HIS A 271 25.87 13.74 -23.23
C HIS A 271 27.01 13.04 -22.44
N ASP A 272 27.25 13.48 -21.22
CA ASP A 272 28.35 13.01 -20.37
C ASP A 272 27.94 11.80 -19.49
N GLY A 273 26.82 11.12 -19.80
CA GLY A 273 26.28 10.06 -18.93
C GLY A 273 25.78 10.58 -17.57
N ALA A 274 25.72 11.90 -17.43
CA ALA A 274 25.21 12.52 -16.21
C ALA A 274 23.75 12.14 -15.98
N MET A 275 23.40 11.85 -14.73
CA MET A 275 22.01 11.59 -14.33
C MET A 275 21.10 12.74 -14.78
N PRO A 276 19.93 12.42 -15.33
CA PRO A 276 18.97 13.45 -15.66
C PRO A 276 18.56 14.18 -14.38
N ASP A 277 18.47 15.51 -14.46
CA ASP A 277 17.85 16.28 -13.38
C ASP A 277 16.38 15.85 -13.24
N VAL A 278 15.99 15.45 -12.03
CA VAL A 278 14.60 15.04 -11.72
C VAL A 278 13.59 16.13 -12.11
N ARG A 279 13.98 17.40 -12.01
CA ARG A 279 13.14 18.55 -12.41
C ARG A 279 12.99 18.67 -13.92
N SER A 280 13.92 18.12 -14.70
CA SER A 280 13.81 18.09 -16.16
C SER A 280 12.92 16.94 -16.66
N LEU A 281 12.69 15.95 -15.81
CA LEU A 281 11.74 14.87 -16.07
C LEU A 281 10.31 15.41 -15.87
N ARG A 282 9.37 14.94 -16.68
CA ARG A 282 7.96 15.33 -16.55
C ARG A 282 7.27 14.62 -15.36
N ILE A 283 7.93 14.57 -14.23
CA ILE A 283 7.37 14.03 -12.99
C ILE A 283 6.69 15.18 -12.24
N PRO A 284 5.42 15.08 -11.89
CA PRO A 284 4.73 16.13 -11.16
C PRO A 284 5.14 16.11 -9.69
N LEU A 285 6.34 16.65 -9.39
CA LEU A 285 6.92 16.65 -8.04
C LEU A 285 5.98 17.25 -7.00
N LYS A 286 5.35 18.36 -7.32
CA LYS A 286 4.39 19.02 -6.42
C LYS A 286 3.21 18.09 -6.07
N TYR A 287 2.69 17.36 -7.05
CA TYR A 287 1.62 16.38 -6.83
C TYR A 287 2.08 15.24 -5.92
N LEU A 288 3.27 14.67 -6.21
CA LEU A 288 3.84 13.61 -5.38
C LEU A 288 4.18 14.10 -3.98
N ALA A 289 4.70 15.32 -3.85
CA ALA A 289 4.98 15.91 -2.55
C ALA A 289 3.70 16.12 -1.71
N ASN A 290 2.63 16.60 -2.33
CA ASN A 290 1.34 16.72 -1.63
C ASN A 290 0.80 15.36 -1.18
N LEU A 291 1.02 14.32 -1.97
CA LEU A 291 0.55 12.97 -1.67
C LEU A 291 1.38 12.28 -0.57
N LEU A 292 2.68 12.49 -0.56
CA LEU A 292 3.64 11.64 0.18
C LEU A 292 4.35 12.38 1.33
N THR A 293 4.47 13.70 1.26
CA THR A 293 5.28 14.48 2.21
C THR A 293 4.61 15.79 2.66
N ALA A 294 3.28 15.85 2.60
CA ALA A 294 2.50 17.05 2.95
C ALA A 294 3.00 18.34 2.24
N GLY A 295 3.39 18.23 0.98
CA GLY A 295 3.81 19.34 0.13
C GLY A 295 5.31 19.65 0.11
N LYS A 296 6.13 18.91 0.86
CA LYS A 296 7.60 19.11 0.89
C LYS A 296 8.24 18.36 -0.29
N GLU A 297 8.69 19.09 -1.32
CA GLU A 297 9.22 18.48 -2.55
C GLU A 297 10.59 17.82 -2.39
N GLN A 298 11.43 18.36 -1.51
CA GLN A 298 12.82 17.94 -1.38
C GLN A 298 13.01 16.43 -1.07
N PRO A 299 12.29 15.81 -0.12
CA PRO A 299 12.46 14.38 0.16
C PRO A 299 12.07 13.51 -1.04
N VAL A 300 11.00 13.87 -1.74
CA VAL A 300 10.54 13.13 -2.93
C VAL A 300 11.56 13.24 -4.08
N ALA A 301 12.08 14.46 -4.32
CA ALA A 301 13.13 14.68 -5.32
C ALA A 301 14.37 13.83 -5.02
N LEU A 302 14.85 13.84 -3.77
CA LEU A 302 15.98 13.03 -3.35
C LEU A 302 15.74 11.53 -3.52
N GLY A 303 14.54 11.03 -3.18
CA GLY A 303 14.19 9.64 -3.37
C GLY A 303 14.22 9.23 -4.85
N LEU A 304 13.68 10.07 -5.73
CA LEU A 304 13.73 9.86 -7.18
C LEU A 304 15.16 9.91 -7.72
N GLU A 305 15.99 10.86 -7.27
CA GLU A 305 17.39 10.96 -7.65
C GLU A 305 18.17 9.70 -7.26
N ARG A 306 17.95 9.15 -6.07
CA ARG A 306 18.55 7.91 -5.60
C ARG A 306 18.18 6.71 -6.47
N MET A 307 16.90 6.59 -6.84
CA MET A 307 16.45 5.52 -7.75
C MET A 307 17.03 5.68 -9.16
N LEU A 308 17.20 6.89 -9.65
CA LEU A 308 17.88 7.16 -10.93
C LEU A 308 19.35 6.81 -10.86
N ALA A 309 20.04 7.20 -9.77
CA ALA A 309 21.43 6.88 -9.51
C ALA A 309 21.67 5.36 -9.49
N MET A 310 20.76 4.61 -8.81
CA MET A 310 20.81 3.16 -8.81
C MET A 310 20.79 2.59 -10.23
N ARG A 311 19.87 3.06 -11.08
CA ARG A 311 19.76 2.60 -12.47
C ARG A 311 20.99 2.95 -13.29
N ALA A 312 21.49 4.19 -13.18
CA ALA A 312 22.67 4.65 -13.91
C ALA A 312 23.92 3.87 -13.51
N TYR A 313 24.15 3.72 -12.20
CA TYR A 313 25.28 2.97 -11.66
C TYR A 313 25.26 1.51 -12.09
N MET A 314 24.12 0.83 -11.91
CA MET A 314 24.01 -0.58 -12.26
C MET A 314 24.09 -0.83 -13.76
N ARG A 315 23.61 0.11 -14.57
CA ARG A 315 23.77 0.03 -16.03
C ARG A 315 25.25 0.12 -16.42
N ALA A 316 25.97 1.12 -15.92
CA ALA A 316 27.40 1.29 -16.18
C ALA A 316 28.20 0.05 -15.73
N LYS A 317 27.92 -0.44 -14.51
CA LYS A 317 28.58 -1.64 -13.97
C LYS A 317 28.29 -2.91 -14.81
N THR A 318 27.04 -3.11 -15.23
CA THR A 318 26.63 -4.38 -15.87
C THR A 318 26.91 -4.40 -17.37
N ILE A 319 26.74 -3.28 -18.07
CA ILE A 319 26.88 -3.19 -19.52
C ILE A 319 28.29 -2.73 -19.92
N ASP A 320 28.76 -1.66 -19.29
CA ASP A 320 30.03 -1.01 -19.67
C ASP A 320 31.21 -1.53 -18.85
N GLY A 321 30.99 -2.30 -17.80
CA GLY A 321 32.01 -2.80 -16.88
C GLY A 321 32.70 -1.71 -16.05
N VAL A 322 32.10 -0.51 -15.97
CA VAL A 322 32.63 0.65 -15.27
C VAL A 322 31.94 0.84 -13.94
N ILE A 323 32.71 0.97 -12.87
CA ILE A 323 32.21 1.30 -11.54
C ILE A 323 32.43 2.80 -11.33
N ASP A 324 31.34 3.57 -11.41
CA ASP A 324 31.36 5.02 -11.18
C ASP A 324 30.85 5.37 -9.79
N GLU A 325 31.77 5.44 -8.83
CA GLU A 325 31.41 5.82 -7.46
C GLU A 325 30.93 7.28 -7.33
N ALA A 326 31.22 8.14 -8.31
CA ALA A 326 30.76 9.52 -8.26
C ALA A 326 29.25 9.64 -8.35
N VAL A 327 28.59 8.71 -9.06
CA VAL A 327 27.14 8.61 -9.13
C VAL A 327 26.54 8.33 -7.76
N ALA A 328 27.12 7.39 -7.01
CA ALA A 328 26.68 7.06 -5.66
C ALA A 328 26.85 8.25 -4.69
N ARG A 329 28.03 8.84 -4.69
CA ARG A 329 28.37 9.98 -3.81
C ARG A 329 27.48 11.20 -4.06
N ARG A 330 27.07 11.46 -5.30
CA ARG A 330 26.16 12.58 -5.65
C ARG A 330 24.85 12.52 -4.89
N VAL A 331 24.30 11.34 -4.67
CA VAL A 331 23.02 11.15 -3.96
C VAL A 331 23.20 10.78 -2.49
N GLY A 332 24.42 10.88 -1.98
CA GLY A 332 24.74 10.59 -0.58
C GLY A 332 24.61 9.11 -0.21
N LEU A 333 24.87 8.21 -1.16
CA LEU A 333 24.90 6.77 -0.94
C LEU A 333 26.28 6.20 -1.22
N THR A 334 26.56 5.02 -0.66
CA THR A 334 27.73 4.21 -1.00
C THR A 334 27.41 3.29 -2.17
N SER A 335 28.45 2.81 -2.87
CA SER A 335 28.27 1.80 -3.94
C SER A 335 27.59 0.54 -3.43
N LEU A 336 27.94 0.09 -2.23
CA LEU A 336 27.31 -1.05 -1.59
C LEU A 336 25.81 -0.82 -1.31
N ALA A 337 25.46 0.38 -0.84
CA ALA A 337 24.05 0.72 -0.60
C ALA A 337 23.23 0.76 -1.91
N ILE A 338 23.82 1.21 -3.01
CA ILE A 338 23.18 1.18 -4.33
C ILE A 338 23.00 -0.26 -4.83
N GLU A 339 23.98 -1.12 -4.63
CA GLU A 339 23.90 -2.53 -5.02
C GLU A 339 22.85 -3.27 -4.19
N ASP A 340 22.80 -3.03 -2.88
CA ASP A 340 21.75 -3.60 -2.00
C ASP A 340 20.36 -3.07 -2.40
N MET A 341 20.25 -1.77 -2.72
CA MET A 341 19.01 -1.17 -3.22
C MET A 341 18.56 -1.84 -4.53
N TYR A 342 19.48 -2.10 -5.46
CA TYR A 342 19.18 -2.80 -6.69
C TYR A 342 18.75 -4.24 -6.44
N GLN A 343 19.46 -4.96 -5.58
CA GLN A 343 19.11 -6.32 -5.18
C GLN A 343 17.68 -6.38 -4.61
N THR A 344 17.37 -5.48 -3.68
CA THR A 344 16.07 -5.45 -3.00
C THR A 344 14.94 -4.99 -3.92
N MET A 345 15.14 -3.95 -4.74
CA MET A 345 14.06 -3.31 -5.50
C MET A 345 13.91 -3.80 -6.94
N ALA A 346 15.01 -4.19 -7.61
CA ALA A 346 14.99 -4.60 -9.01
C ALA A 346 14.99 -6.13 -9.16
N ILE A 347 15.88 -6.83 -8.48
CA ILE A 347 15.90 -8.30 -8.46
C ILE A 347 14.71 -8.81 -7.65
N ALA A 348 14.49 -8.23 -6.47
CA ALA A 348 13.33 -8.45 -5.62
C ALA A 348 13.04 -9.94 -5.39
N ASN A 349 14.03 -10.69 -4.92
CA ASN A 349 13.85 -12.08 -4.53
C ASN A 349 12.83 -12.20 -3.38
N TYR A 350 12.26 -13.37 -3.22
CA TYR A 350 11.25 -13.63 -2.19
C TYR A 350 11.76 -13.29 -0.78
N GLU A 351 12.98 -13.71 -0.46
CA GLU A 351 13.61 -13.50 0.84
C GLU A 351 13.95 -12.04 1.12
N ASP A 352 14.26 -11.26 0.07
CA ASP A 352 14.53 -9.81 0.18
C ASP A 352 13.23 -9.01 0.33
N ARG A 353 12.10 -9.54 -0.17
CA ARG A 353 10.80 -8.88 -0.11
C ARG A 353 10.04 -9.15 1.17
N PHE A 354 10.22 -10.32 1.77
CA PHE A 354 9.42 -10.78 2.90
C PHE A 354 10.31 -11.18 4.06
N VAL A 355 10.47 -10.27 4.99
CA VAL A 355 11.19 -10.51 6.24
C VAL A 355 10.20 -10.46 7.38
N ILE A 356 9.65 -11.62 7.72
CA ILE A 356 8.58 -11.80 8.69
C ILE A 356 9.08 -12.76 9.74
N PRO A 357 9.09 -12.37 11.03
CA PRO A 357 9.43 -13.30 12.10
C PRO A 357 8.30 -14.29 12.29
N THR A 358 8.65 -15.52 12.58
CA THR A 358 7.70 -16.49 13.11
C THR A 358 7.49 -16.21 14.59
N THR A 359 6.28 -16.02 15.00
CA THR A 359 6.02 -15.62 16.38
C THR A 359 5.76 -16.77 17.31
N HIS A 360 5.58 -17.89 16.89
CA HIS A 360 5.28 -18.88 17.25
C HIS A 360 5.17 -19.62 18.30
N ARG A 361 4.24 -19.40 18.69
CA ARG A 361 3.50 -20.17 19.69
C ARG A 361 2.91 -21.44 19.10
N GLU A 362 2.91 -21.51 17.82
CA GLU A 362 2.35 -22.63 17.07
C GLU A 362 3.50 -23.45 16.50
N LEU A 363 3.46 -24.74 16.72
CA LEU A 363 4.39 -25.68 16.10
C LEU A 363 4.23 -25.59 14.57
N ASP A 364 5.29 -25.92 13.83
CA ASP A 364 5.28 -25.93 12.37
C ASP A 364 4.12 -26.74 11.77
N GLU A 365 3.69 -27.78 12.49
CA GLU A 365 2.54 -28.60 12.13
C GLU A 365 1.23 -27.82 12.20
N ASP A 366 1.03 -27.03 13.27
CA ASP A 366 -0.15 -26.16 13.40
C ASP A 366 -0.16 -25.07 12.34
N ALA A 367 1.00 -24.49 12.05
CA ALA A 367 1.17 -23.52 10.98
C ALA A 367 0.90 -24.12 9.60
N TYR A 368 1.22 -25.38 9.39
CA TYR A 368 0.89 -26.10 8.16
C TYR A 368 -0.61 -26.35 8.02
N ASP A 369 -1.26 -26.76 9.08
CA ASP A 369 -2.70 -27.02 9.11
C ASP A 369 -3.53 -25.73 8.97
N LEU A 370 -3.00 -24.60 9.45
CA LEU A 370 -3.57 -23.28 9.29
C LEU A 370 -3.32 -22.67 7.90
N ARG A 371 -2.54 -23.30 7.04
CA ARG A 371 -2.39 -22.90 5.64
C ARG A 371 -3.74 -22.88 4.97
N GLY A 372 -4.15 -21.71 4.54
CA GLY A 372 -5.44 -21.52 3.95
C GLY A 372 -6.49 -20.93 4.88
N SER A 373 -6.18 -20.62 6.14
CA SER A 373 -7.07 -19.89 7.03
C SER A 373 -7.43 -18.50 6.51
N CYS A 374 -6.69 -18.00 5.52
CA CYS A 374 -7.03 -16.78 4.76
C CYS A 374 -8.00 -17.03 3.59
N GLY A 375 -8.73 -18.16 3.56
CA GLY A 375 -9.73 -18.48 2.54
C GLY A 375 -9.27 -19.44 1.45
N PHE A 376 -8.05 -19.96 1.53
CA PHE A 376 -7.55 -21.00 0.63
C PHE A 376 -7.25 -22.28 1.39
N THR A 377 -8.15 -23.26 1.30
CA THR A 377 -7.83 -24.63 1.71
C THR A 377 -7.37 -25.41 0.49
N PHE A 378 -6.13 -25.80 0.48
CA PHE A 378 -5.62 -26.73 -0.51
C PHE A 378 -5.77 -28.17 -0.01
N GLY A 379 -6.73 -28.89 -0.58
CA GLY A 379 -6.83 -30.32 -0.44
C GLY A 379 -7.30 -30.81 0.93
N ASN A 380 -7.38 -32.12 1.05
CA ASN A 380 -7.93 -32.87 2.18
C ASN A 380 -7.09 -32.82 3.48
N GLY A 381 -6.29 -31.80 3.69
CA GLY A 381 -5.43 -31.68 4.87
C GLY A 381 -6.16 -31.29 6.15
N CYS A 382 -7.37 -30.79 6.06
CA CYS A 382 -8.19 -30.61 7.25
C CYS A 382 -8.85 -31.92 7.58
N SER A 383 -8.26 -32.65 8.49
CA SER A 383 -8.83 -33.87 9.05
C SER A 383 -10.23 -33.63 9.56
N GLY A 384 -11.20 -34.16 8.83
CA GLY A 384 -12.54 -34.33 9.30
C GLY A 384 -13.53 -33.22 8.96
N GLY A 385 -13.99 -33.22 7.74
CA GLY A 385 -15.34 -32.82 7.39
C GLY A 385 -15.60 -31.32 7.33
N GLU A 386 -16.23 -30.86 6.46
CA GLU A 386 -16.71 -29.55 6.02
C GLU A 386 -15.65 -28.75 5.28
N THR A 387 -15.75 -28.83 3.97
CA THR A 387 -15.08 -27.88 3.07
C THR A 387 -15.50 -26.46 3.48
N PRO A 388 -14.56 -25.61 3.90
CA PRO A 388 -14.90 -24.20 4.10
C PRO A 388 -15.32 -23.64 2.75
N ASN A 389 -16.45 -22.98 2.72
CA ASN A 389 -16.85 -22.22 1.56
C ASN A 389 -15.78 -21.12 1.33
N LEU A 390 -15.62 -20.70 0.10
CA LEU A 390 -14.60 -19.76 -0.38
C LEU A 390 -14.49 -18.44 0.42
N PHE A 391 -15.45 -18.19 1.29
CA PHE A 391 -15.58 -17.04 2.18
C PHE A 391 -15.84 -17.47 3.63
N GLY A 392 -15.39 -18.68 3.96
CA GLY A 392 -15.69 -19.32 5.22
C GLY A 392 -15.28 -18.50 6.42
N THR A 393 -16.23 -18.21 7.23
CA THR A 393 -16.01 -17.84 8.62
C THR A 393 -15.49 -19.07 9.34
N HIS A 394 -14.18 -19.28 9.39
CA HIS A 394 -13.61 -20.19 10.36
C HIS A 394 -13.92 -19.62 11.75
N LYS A 395 -14.77 -20.30 12.47
CA LYS A 395 -14.73 -20.20 13.93
C LYS A 395 -13.37 -20.73 14.31
N SER A 396 -12.51 -19.87 14.82
CA SER A 396 -11.29 -20.35 15.49
C SER A 396 -11.69 -21.43 16.47
N PRO A 397 -10.97 -22.55 16.57
CA PRO A 397 -11.23 -23.52 17.61
C PRO A 397 -11.17 -22.74 18.93
N ARG A 398 -12.28 -22.70 19.64
CA ARG A 398 -12.30 -22.12 20.99
C ARG A 398 -11.23 -22.87 21.77
N ALA A 399 -10.24 -22.13 22.25
CA ALA A 399 -9.33 -22.64 23.23
C ALA A 399 -10.22 -23.25 24.34
N LYS A 400 -10.10 -24.55 24.54
CA LYS A 400 -10.82 -25.24 25.61
C LYS A 400 -10.35 -24.59 26.91
N THR A 401 -11.25 -23.88 27.54
CA THR A 401 -10.96 -23.37 28.88
C THR A 401 -10.71 -24.56 29.81
N PRO A 402 -9.81 -24.44 30.82
CA PRO A 402 -9.43 -25.54 31.70
C PRO A 402 -10.59 -26.12 32.54
N MET A 403 -11.81 -25.65 32.37
CA MET A 403 -12.99 -26.09 33.11
C MET A 403 -13.88 -27.10 32.39
N GLU A 404 -13.53 -27.56 31.19
CA GLU A 404 -14.32 -28.57 30.45
C GLU A 404 -13.63 -29.96 30.43
N VAL A 405 -12.74 -30.22 31.38
CA VAL A 405 -12.18 -31.57 31.63
C VAL A 405 -12.58 -31.99 33.03
N ALA A 406 -13.78 -32.49 33.14
CA ALA A 406 -14.22 -33.32 34.26
C ALA A 406 -15.23 -34.36 33.75
#